data_ea23315127b22401f75209b0155fb196
#
_entry.id   ea23315127b22401f75209b0155fb196
#
_cell.length_a   1.000
_cell.length_b   1.000
_cell.length_c   1.000
_cell.angle_alpha   90.00
_cell.angle_beta   90.00
_cell.angle_gamma   90.00
#
_symmetry.space_group_name_H-M   'P 1'
#
loop_
_entity.id
_entity.type
_entity.pdbx_description
1 polymer ?
#
loop_
_entity_poly.entity_id
_entity_poly.type
_entity_poly.pdbx_seq_one_letter_code
_entity_poly.pdbx_strand_id
1 'polypeptide(L)'
;MMLVVFGGSFNPPTIAHYNIAKHILKNLDCRHFFFLPVGDQYPKKELIEAKFRVDMLKLLCAKLERTSVSTLEVEADHVLTSFETLSLFRQQYPNDDIGFVIGADNLKDLPNWVQADELIRYFKIIVFRRDDIDVDDLIQTLFKEQIERFIVLDSFGEMDVPSTKYRQDVKNDKLVLQEVDAYVHAHHLYGRGESK
;
A
#
# COMPACT_ATOMS: atom_id res chain seq x y z
N MET A 1 8.28 -16.81 9.07
CA MET A 1 7.13 -16.24 8.30
C MET A 1 7.19 -14.72 8.40
N MET A 2 6.75 -14.02 7.38
CA MET A 2 6.85 -12.55 7.31
C MET A 2 5.47 -11.90 7.46
N LEU A 3 5.39 -10.78 8.17
CA LEU A 3 4.26 -9.86 8.08
C LEU A 3 4.55 -8.87 6.95
N VAL A 4 3.56 -8.60 6.11
CA VAL A 4 3.70 -7.64 5.03
C VAL A 4 2.83 -6.44 5.30
N VAL A 5 3.41 -5.25 5.18
CA VAL A 5 2.73 -3.95 5.35
C VAL A 5 2.73 -3.22 4.02
N PHE A 6 1.57 -2.79 3.58
CA PHE A 6 1.39 -2.01 2.36
C PHE A 6 0.80 -0.65 2.72
N GLY A 7 1.66 0.37 2.74
CA GLY A 7 1.30 1.76 3.01
C GLY A 7 0.73 2.47 1.79
N GLY A 8 -0.24 3.34 2.00
CA GLY A 8 -0.79 4.14 0.91
C GLY A 8 -1.98 5.01 1.29
N SER A 9 -2.35 5.90 0.38
CA SER A 9 -3.53 6.74 0.59
C SER A 9 -4.85 5.99 0.39
N PHE A 10 -4.90 4.98 -0.47
CA PHE A 10 -6.10 4.17 -0.79
C PHE A 10 -7.34 5.02 -1.02
N ASN A 11 -7.28 5.96 -1.94
CA ASN A 11 -8.27 7.02 -2.14
C ASN A 11 -8.96 6.97 -3.52
N PRO A 12 -9.80 5.95 -3.83
CA PRO A 12 -10.10 4.74 -3.07
C PRO A 12 -9.06 3.61 -3.25
N PRO A 13 -9.17 2.49 -2.51
CA PRO A 13 -8.45 1.26 -2.85
C PRO A 13 -8.95 0.70 -4.18
N THR A 14 -8.02 0.35 -5.09
CA THR A 14 -8.32 -0.14 -6.43
C THR A 14 -8.12 -1.65 -6.54
N ILE A 15 -8.52 -2.20 -7.70
CA ILE A 15 -8.27 -3.61 -8.04
C ILE A 15 -6.75 -3.93 -8.03
N ALA A 16 -5.88 -2.96 -8.36
CA ALA A 16 -4.44 -3.13 -8.26
C ALA A 16 -3.98 -3.42 -6.84
N HIS A 17 -4.49 -2.69 -5.85
CA HIS A 17 -4.16 -2.94 -4.43
C HIS A 17 -4.62 -4.34 -3.98
N TYR A 18 -5.80 -4.78 -4.41
CA TYR A 18 -6.31 -6.13 -4.17
C TYR A 18 -5.39 -7.19 -4.79
N ASN A 19 -5.02 -7.02 -6.06
CA ASN A 19 -4.20 -7.95 -6.80
C ASN A 19 -2.77 -8.05 -6.23
N ILE A 20 -2.17 -6.93 -5.80
CA ILE A 20 -0.87 -6.89 -5.11
C ILE A 20 -0.93 -7.74 -3.83
N ALA A 21 -1.93 -7.54 -2.98
CA ALA A 21 -2.08 -8.32 -1.76
C ALA A 21 -2.26 -9.82 -2.06
N LYS A 22 -3.14 -10.14 -3.00
CA LYS A 22 -3.39 -11.52 -3.45
C LYS A 22 -2.12 -12.19 -3.99
N HIS A 23 -1.34 -11.46 -4.78
CA HIS A 23 -0.09 -11.97 -5.35
C HIS A 23 0.96 -12.25 -4.26
N ILE A 24 1.15 -11.34 -3.33
CA ILE A 24 2.08 -11.50 -2.19
C ILE A 24 1.68 -12.70 -1.32
N LEU A 25 0.39 -12.80 -0.96
CA LEU A 25 -0.13 -13.91 -0.14
C LEU A 25 0.05 -15.28 -0.81
N LYS A 26 0.07 -15.31 -2.14
CA LYS A 26 0.26 -16.55 -2.91
C LYS A 26 1.72 -16.94 -3.09
N ASN A 27 2.62 -15.96 -3.27
CA ASN A 27 3.98 -16.20 -3.75
C ASN A 27 5.07 -16.03 -2.68
N LEU A 28 4.75 -15.37 -1.55
CA LEU A 28 5.68 -15.24 -0.42
C LEU A 28 5.19 -16.01 0.80
N ASP A 29 6.13 -16.39 1.67
CA ASP A 29 5.81 -16.95 3.01
C ASP A 29 5.26 -15.85 3.92
N CYS A 30 4.10 -15.29 3.52
CA CYS A 30 3.40 -14.21 4.18
C CYS A 30 2.42 -14.78 5.21
N ARG A 31 2.69 -14.53 6.49
CA ARG A 31 1.80 -14.92 7.59
C ARG A 31 0.53 -14.06 7.62
N HIS A 32 0.70 -12.74 7.46
CA HIS A 32 -0.39 -11.78 7.44
C HIS A 32 -0.03 -10.54 6.63
N PHE A 33 -1.00 -9.99 5.93
CA PHE A 33 -0.85 -8.79 5.11
C PHE A 33 -1.69 -7.64 5.69
N PHE A 34 -1.05 -6.51 5.95
CA PHE A 34 -1.68 -5.32 6.47
C PHE A 34 -1.76 -4.23 5.41
N PHE A 35 -2.97 -3.74 5.13
CA PHE A 35 -3.14 -2.45 4.49
C PHE A 35 -3.00 -1.36 5.54
N LEU A 36 -2.19 -0.36 5.25
CA LEU A 36 -1.86 0.75 6.15
C LEU A 36 -2.26 2.07 5.49
N PRO A 37 -3.50 2.55 5.68
CA PRO A 37 -3.92 3.84 5.16
C PRO A 37 -3.27 4.97 5.96
N VAL A 38 -2.79 6.01 5.23
CA VAL A 38 -2.28 7.25 5.87
C VAL A 38 -3.37 7.94 6.68
N GLY A 39 -2.98 8.66 7.73
CA GLY A 39 -3.89 9.48 8.55
C GLY A 39 -4.45 10.70 7.79
N ASP A 40 -5.40 11.39 8.40
CA ASP A 40 -6.01 12.59 7.81
C ASP A 40 -5.07 13.81 7.83
N GLN A 41 -4.02 13.78 8.67
CA GLN A 41 -2.96 14.78 8.72
C GLN A 41 -1.99 14.70 7.54
N TYR A 42 -2.04 13.61 6.75
CA TYR A 42 -1.12 13.41 5.63
C TYR A 42 -1.32 14.49 4.55
N PRO A 43 -0.27 15.22 4.14
CA PRO A 43 -0.38 16.38 3.28
C PRO A 43 -0.65 16.02 1.81
N LYS A 44 -1.84 15.49 1.54
CA LYS A 44 -2.27 15.12 0.19
C LYS A 44 -3.60 15.81 -0.15
N LYS A 45 -3.61 16.56 -1.26
CA LYS A 45 -4.83 17.17 -1.79
C LYS A 45 -5.88 16.10 -2.13
N GLU A 46 -7.14 16.44 -1.98
CA GLU A 46 -8.30 15.59 -2.32
C GLU A 46 -8.36 14.25 -1.56
N LEU A 47 -7.65 14.13 -0.43
CA LEU A 47 -7.73 12.96 0.42
C LEU A 47 -9.07 13.01 1.18
N ILE A 48 -9.93 12.00 0.99
CA ILE A 48 -11.15 11.89 1.81
C ILE A 48 -10.79 11.38 3.21
N GLU A 49 -11.69 11.61 4.17
CA GLU A 49 -11.50 11.19 5.57
C GLU A 49 -11.07 9.72 5.69
N ALA A 50 -10.16 9.46 6.63
CA ALA A 50 -9.58 8.13 6.84
C ALA A 50 -10.65 7.06 7.11
N LYS A 51 -11.74 7.41 7.81
CA LYS A 51 -12.82 6.46 8.10
C LYS A 51 -13.38 5.79 6.84
N PHE A 52 -13.63 6.56 5.76
CA PHE A 52 -14.13 6.00 4.51
C PHE A 52 -13.09 5.10 3.83
N ARG A 53 -11.81 5.50 3.87
CA ARG A 53 -10.71 4.73 3.27
C ARG A 53 -10.48 3.41 4.02
N VAL A 54 -10.55 3.44 5.35
CA VAL A 54 -10.49 2.25 6.22
C VAL A 54 -11.66 1.30 5.93
N ASP A 55 -12.89 1.82 5.82
CA ASP A 55 -14.05 0.99 5.56
C ASP A 55 -14.00 0.33 4.18
N MET A 56 -13.59 1.07 3.14
CA MET A 56 -13.35 0.49 1.81
C MET A 56 -12.26 -0.58 1.83
N LEU A 57 -11.18 -0.40 2.59
CA LEU A 57 -10.12 -1.41 2.76
C LEU A 57 -10.63 -2.65 3.50
N LYS A 58 -11.51 -2.50 4.50
CA LYS A 58 -12.14 -3.64 5.17
C LYS A 58 -12.98 -4.49 4.20
N LEU A 59 -13.72 -3.85 3.26
CA LEU A 59 -14.44 -4.55 2.20
C LEU A 59 -13.50 -5.35 1.31
N LEU A 60 -12.33 -4.80 0.99
CA LEU A 60 -11.29 -5.49 0.24
C LEU A 60 -10.71 -6.66 1.03
N CYS A 61 -10.37 -6.47 2.31
CA CYS A 61 -9.86 -7.53 3.19
C CYS A 61 -10.85 -8.70 3.35
N ALA A 62 -12.15 -8.43 3.34
CA ALA A 62 -13.18 -9.48 3.42
C ALA A 62 -13.14 -10.49 2.26
N LYS A 63 -12.42 -10.17 1.17
CA LYS A 63 -12.22 -11.06 0.01
C LYS A 63 -10.90 -11.84 0.04
N LEU A 64 -10.04 -11.59 1.01
CA LEU A 64 -8.71 -12.19 1.12
C LEU A 64 -8.49 -12.71 2.54
N GLU A 65 -8.13 -13.98 2.65
CA GLU A 65 -7.69 -14.53 3.92
C GLU A 65 -6.36 -13.90 4.37
N ARG A 66 -6.12 -13.89 5.67
CA ARG A 66 -4.88 -13.36 6.26
C ARG A 66 -4.59 -11.90 5.90
N THR A 67 -5.63 -11.08 5.76
CA THR A 67 -5.51 -9.64 5.53
C THR A 67 -6.27 -8.85 6.57
N SER A 68 -5.77 -7.67 6.90
CA SER A 68 -6.48 -6.70 7.74
C SER A 68 -6.03 -5.26 7.43
N VAL A 69 -6.74 -4.30 8.00
CA VAL A 69 -6.39 -2.89 7.95
C VAL A 69 -5.72 -2.52 9.28
N SER A 70 -4.54 -1.93 9.21
CA SER A 70 -3.90 -1.30 10.36
C SER A 70 -4.29 0.17 10.42
N THR A 71 -4.72 0.65 11.58
CA THR A 71 -5.10 2.06 11.81
C THR A 71 -4.00 2.88 12.48
N LEU A 72 -2.78 2.35 12.59
CA LEU A 72 -1.66 3.01 13.28
C LEU A 72 -1.42 4.45 12.82
N GLU A 73 -1.40 4.71 11.51
CA GLU A 73 -1.21 6.08 10.99
C GLU A 73 -2.50 6.92 11.07
N VAL A 74 -3.66 6.28 11.06
CA VAL A 74 -4.97 6.97 11.21
C VAL A 74 -5.17 7.46 12.63
N GLU A 75 -4.73 6.70 13.63
CA GLU A 75 -4.88 6.99 15.04
C GLU A 75 -3.74 7.88 15.60
N ALA A 76 -2.68 8.07 14.82
CA ALA A 76 -1.57 8.93 15.20
C ALA A 76 -2.00 10.41 15.25
N ASP A 77 -1.43 11.17 16.18
CA ASP A 77 -1.64 12.61 16.32
C ASP A 77 -0.78 13.47 15.37
N HIS A 78 0.15 12.84 14.67
CA HIS A 78 1.04 13.44 13.68
C HIS A 78 1.31 12.48 12.52
N VAL A 79 1.93 12.98 11.45
CA VAL A 79 2.36 12.15 10.31
C VAL A 79 3.55 11.30 10.72
N LEU A 80 3.36 9.98 10.78
CA LEU A 80 4.45 9.04 11.02
C LEU A 80 5.29 8.85 9.77
N THR A 81 6.60 8.73 9.94
CA THR A 81 7.50 8.25 8.89
C THR A 81 7.36 6.73 8.70
N SER A 82 7.76 6.22 7.54
CA SER A 82 7.73 4.78 7.30
C SER A 82 8.55 3.99 8.33
N PHE A 83 9.68 4.55 8.77
CA PHE A 83 10.51 3.90 9.79
C PHE A 83 9.81 3.85 11.15
N GLU A 84 9.17 4.94 11.58
CA GLU A 84 8.40 4.97 12.84
C GLU A 84 7.26 3.97 12.82
N THR A 85 6.47 3.96 11.73
CA THR A 85 5.35 3.02 11.57
C THR A 85 5.82 1.56 11.63
N LEU A 86 6.85 1.20 10.87
CA LEU A 86 7.36 -0.17 10.88
C LEU A 86 8.02 -0.56 12.19
N SER A 87 8.59 0.41 12.91
CA SER A 87 9.12 0.19 14.26
C SER A 87 8.01 -0.14 15.27
N LEU A 88 6.83 0.49 15.15
CA LEU A 88 5.65 0.13 15.93
C LEU A 88 5.16 -1.29 15.60
N PHE A 89 5.13 -1.67 14.32
CA PHE A 89 4.86 -3.06 13.93
C PHE A 89 5.87 -4.03 14.55
N ARG A 90 7.17 -3.72 14.55
CA ARG A 90 8.20 -4.54 15.18
C ARG A 90 7.99 -4.71 16.68
N GLN A 91 7.54 -3.66 17.36
CA GLN A 91 7.21 -3.74 18.78
C GLN A 91 6.00 -4.64 19.06
N GLN A 92 4.97 -4.58 18.20
CA GLN A 92 3.79 -5.43 18.32
C GLN A 92 4.05 -6.89 17.96
N TYR A 93 4.98 -7.14 17.02
CA TYR A 93 5.29 -8.45 16.45
C TYR A 93 6.80 -8.72 16.49
N PRO A 94 7.41 -8.86 17.69
CA PRO A 94 8.86 -8.89 17.85
C PRO A 94 9.53 -10.12 17.24
N ASN A 95 8.78 -11.19 17.00
CA ASN A 95 9.30 -12.47 16.48
C ASN A 95 9.07 -12.65 14.96
N ASP A 96 8.49 -11.66 14.29
CA ASP A 96 8.21 -11.74 12.87
C ASP A 96 9.16 -10.85 12.05
N ASP A 97 9.54 -11.32 10.89
CA ASP A 97 10.12 -10.44 9.87
C ASP A 97 9.03 -9.51 9.33
N ILE A 98 9.40 -8.29 9.00
CA ILE A 98 8.47 -7.30 8.43
C ILE A 98 8.95 -6.92 7.03
N GLY A 99 8.07 -7.10 6.05
CA GLY A 99 8.24 -6.63 4.68
C GLY A 99 7.36 -5.41 4.41
N PHE A 100 7.93 -4.40 3.79
CA PHE A 100 7.22 -3.18 3.41
C PHE A 100 7.09 -3.09 1.90
N VAL A 101 5.86 -2.96 1.41
CA VAL A 101 5.58 -2.86 -0.04
C VAL A 101 5.67 -1.41 -0.47
N ILE A 102 6.52 -1.14 -1.46
CA ILE A 102 6.61 0.17 -2.11
C ILE A 102 6.43 0.04 -3.62
N GLY A 103 5.97 1.10 -4.27
CA GLY A 103 5.97 1.20 -5.73
C GLY A 103 7.39 1.38 -6.28
N ALA A 104 7.64 0.91 -7.49
CA ALA A 104 8.92 1.11 -8.16
C ALA A 104 9.31 2.59 -8.30
N ASP A 105 8.31 3.47 -8.44
CA ASP A 105 8.53 4.92 -8.51
C ASP A 105 9.20 5.45 -7.22
N ASN A 106 8.84 4.90 -6.06
CA ASN A 106 9.39 5.29 -4.76
C ASN A 106 10.82 4.79 -4.54
N LEU A 107 11.27 3.80 -5.31
CA LEU A 107 12.60 3.22 -5.15
C LEU A 107 13.72 4.24 -5.41
N LYS A 108 13.52 5.15 -6.38
CA LYS A 108 14.46 6.24 -6.68
C LYS A 108 14.60 7.23 -5.54
N ASP A 109 13.50 7.49 -4.84
CA ASP A 109 13.45 8.47 -3.76
C ASP A 109 13.72 7.87 -2.39
N LEU A 110 13.73 6.53 -2.28
CA LEU A 110 13.93 5.83 -1.02
C LEU A 110 15.18 6.27 -0.25
N PRO A 111 16.34 6.55 -0.88
CA PRO A 111 17.52 7.05 -0.15
C PRO A 111 17.30 8.39 0.56
N ASN A 112 16.31 9.17 0.12
CA ASN A 112 15.98 10.49 0.68
C ASN A 112 14.90 10.42 1.77
N TRP A 113 14.35 9.24 2.04
CA TRP A 113 13.35 9.10 3.10
C TRP A 113 13.97 9.28 4.47
N VAL A 114 13.16 9.75 5.42
CA VAL A 114 13.60 9.90 6.81
C VAL A 114 14.03 8.55 7.36
N GLN A 115 15.25 8.45 7.85
CA GLN A 115 15.85 7.24 8.38
C GLN A 115 15.87 6.06 7.37
N ALA A 116 16.16 6.35 6.09
CA ALA A 116 16.20 5.37 5.02
C ALA A 116 17.17 4.20 5.29
N ASP A 117 18.37 4.52 5.82
CA ASP A 117 19.38 3.51 6.12
C ASP A 117 18.88 2.53 7.21
N GLU A 118 18.27 3.04 8.26
CA GLU A 118 17.67 2.21 9.32
C GLU A 118 16.48 1.43 8.78
N LEU A 119 15.64 2.06 7.97
CA LEU A 119 14.49 1.41 7.34
C LEU A 119 14.95 0.15 6.59
N ILE A 120 15.91 0.30 5.68
CA ILE A 120 16.43 -0.80 4.85
C ILE A 120 17.19 -1.81 5.71
N ARG A 121 17.94 -1.36 6.70
CA ARG A 121 18.70 -2.25 7.60
C ARG A 121 17.81 -3.21 8.38
N TYR A 122 16.67 -2.72 8.86
CA TYR A 122 15.83 -3.47 9.80
C TYR A 122 14.62 -4.17 9.14
N PHE A 123 14.19 -3.75 7.97
CA PHE A 123 13.00 -4.26 7.30
C PHE A 123 13.31 -4.78 5.90
N LYS A 124 12.48 -5.68 5.40
CA LYS A 124 12.52 -6.09 4.00
C LYS A 124 11.73 -5.10 3.16
N ILE A 125 12.24 -4.76 1.98
CA ILE A 125 11.54 -3.91 1.02
C ILE A 125 11.04 -4.77 -0.11
N ILE A 126 9.74 -4.76 -0.36
CA ILE A 126 9.08 -5.53 -1.42
C ILE A 126 8.74 -4.59 -2.55
N VAL A 127 9.28 -4.86 -3.74
CA VAL A 127 9.07 -4.03 -4.94
C VAL A 127 8.62 -4.91 -6.09
N PHE A 128 7.69 -4.43 -6.88
CA PHE A 128 7.30 -5.09 -8.13
C PHE A 128 8.04 -4.47 -9.33
N ARG A 129 8.50 -5.32 -10.24
CA ARG A 129 9.04 -4.85 -11.53
C ARG A 129 7.98 -4.11 -12.31
N ARG A 130 8.40 -3.11 -13.06
CA ARG A 130 7.56 -2.35 -14.01
C ARG A 130 8.32 -2.19 -15.31
N ASP A 131 7.59 -2.17 -16.43
CA ASP A 131 8.20 -2.11 -17.78
C ASP A 131 8.96 -0.80 -18.03
N ASP A 132 8.61 0.27 -17.33
CA ASP A 132 9.19 1.61 -17.48
C ASP A 132 10.32 1.91 -16.48
N ILE A 133 10.61 1.00 -15.55
CA ILE A 133 11.63 1.18 -14.49
C ILE A 133 12.46 -0.08 -14.34
N ASP A 134 13.77 0.02 -14.57
CA ASP A 134 14.70 -1.05 -14.27
C ASP A 134 14.96 -1.13 -12.75
N VAL A 135 14.11 -1.90 -12.08
CA VAL A 135 14.13 -2.08 -10.63
C VAL A 135 15.43 -2.76 -10.18
N ASP A 136 15.92 -3.72 -10.96
CA ASP A 136 17.14 -4.49 -10.61
C ASP A 136 18.37 -3.58 -10.70
N ASP A 137 18.50 -2.78 -11.75
CA ASP A 137 19.61 -1.81 -11.90
C ASP A 137 19.56 -0.75 -10.79
N LEU A 138 18.37 -0.23 -10.46
CA LEU A 138 18.23 0.73 -9.36
C LEU A 138 18.69 0.16 -8.03
N ILE A 139 18.32 -1.08 -7.69
CA ILE A 139 18.73 -1.72 -6.45
C ILE A 139 20.25 -1.93 -6.45
N GLN A 140 20.83 -2.40 -7.56
CA GLN A 140 22.28 -2.60 -7.69
C GLN A 140 23.06 -1.28 -7.55
N THR A 141 22.52 -0.19 -8.07
CA THR A 141 23.18 1.12 -8.07
C THR A 141 23.05 1.83 -6.72
N LEU A 142 21.84 1.87 -6.15
CA LEU A 142 21.53 2.67 -4.98
C LEU A 142 21.73 1.93 -3.65
N PHE A 143 21.61 0.59 -3.65
CA PHE A 143 21.56 -0.23 -2.43
C PHE A 143 22.50 -1.43 -2.46
N LYS A 144 23.65 -1.28 -3.12
CA LYS A 144 24.62 -2.34 -3.36
C LYS A 144 25.01 -3.17 -2.12
N GLU A 145 25.08 -2.52 -0.95
CA GLU A 145 25.47 -3.18 0.31
C GLU A 145 24.27 -3.82 1.05
N GLN A 146 23.06 -3.64 0.53
CA GLN A 146 21.80 -4.05 1.20
C GLN A 146 20.88 -4.80 0.26
N ILE A 147 21.38 -5.33 -0.86
CA ILE A 147 20.60 -6.01 -1.90
C ILE A 147 19.71 -7.12 -1.31
N GLU A 148 20.21 -7.85 -0.33
CA GLU A 148 19.49 -8.94 0.33
C GLU A 148 18.27 -8.46 1.15
N ARG A 149 18.11 -7.16 1.33
CA ARG A 149 16.93 -6.57 1.97
C ARG A 149 15.75 -6.41 1.01
N PHE A 150 16.00 -6.47 -0.29
CA PHE A 150 14.99 -6.29 -1.31
C PHE A 150 14.43 -7.63 -1.78
N ILE A 151 13.11 -7.69 -1.86
CA ILE A 151 12.35 -8.79 -2.47
C ILE A 151 11.72 -8.22 -3.72
N VAL A 152 12.23 -8.62 -4.87
CA VAL A 152 11.74 -8.17 -6.17
C VAL A 152 10.79 -9.21 -6.73
N LEU A 153 9.57 -8.79 -7.02
CA LEU A 153 8.51 -9.62 -7.59
C LEU A 153 8.26 -9.21 -9.04
N ASP A 154 7.91 -10.18 -9.88
CA ASP A 154 7.55 -9.89 -11.26
C ASP A 154 6.22 -9.16 -11.34
N SER A 155 6.10 -8.28 -12.33
CA SER A 155 4.84 -7.62 -12.65
C SER A 155 3.81 -8.66 -13.11
N PHE A 156 2.55 -8.35 -12.87
CA PHE A 156 1.40 -9.11 -13.39
C PHE A 156 0.37 -8.12 -13.93
N GLY A 157 -0.54 -8.58 -14.79
CA GLY A 157 -1.58 -7.72 -15.35
C GLY A 157 -2.40 -7.00 -14.28
N GLU A 158 -2.88 -5.78 -14.58
CA GLU A 158 -3.74 -4.95 -13.69
C GLU A 158 -3.06 -4.42 -12.42
N MET A 159 -1.73 -4.29 -12.39
CA MET A 159 -1.02 -3.61 -11.30
C MET A 159 -1.10 -2.10 -11.37
N ASP A 160 -1.35 -1.54 -12.54
CA ASP A 160 -1.28 -0.10 -12.80
C ASP A 160 -2.67 0.52 -12.95
N VAL A 161 -3.42 0.48 -11.84
CA VAL A 161 -4.74 1.12 -11.76
C VAL A 161 -4.68 2.21 -10.69
N PRO A 162 -4.29 3.45 -11.06
CA PRO A 162 -4.19 4.53 -10.10
C PRO A 162 -5.57 4.97 -9.62
N SER A 163 -5.70 5.24 -8.33
CA SER A 163 -6.94 5.76 -7.72
C SER A 163 -7.43 7.06 -8.39
N THR A 164 -6.51 7.86 -8.92
CA THR A 164 -6.85 9.08 -9.66
C THR A 164 -7.71 8.80 -10.87
N LYS A 165 -7.43 7.71 -11.61
CA LYS A 165 -8.22 7.31 -12.77
C LYS A 165 -9.68 6.99 -12.38
N TYR A 166 -9.88 6.31 -11.25
CA TYR A 166 -11.24 6.06 -10.75
C TYR A 166 -11.96 7.35 -10.36
N ARG A 167 -11.29 8.30 -9.71
CA ARG A 167 -11.89 9.58 -9.33
C ARG A 167 -12.26 10.47 -10.52
N GLN A 168 -11.49 10.39 -11.61
CA GLN A 168 -11.71 11.18 -12.83
C GLN A 168 -12.72 10.55 -13.79
N ASP A 169 -12.82 9.24 -13.85
CA ASP A 169 -13.72 8.52 -14.75
C ASP A 169 -14.92 7.96 -13.99
N VAL A 170 -15.97 8.78 -13.86
CA VAL A 170 -17.20 8.46 -13.11
C VAL A 170 -17.94 7.23 -13.68
N LYS A 171 -17.68 6.85 -14.93
CA LYS A 171 -18.33 5.71 -15.60
C LYS A 171 -17.60 4.40 -15.47
N ASN A 172 -16.36 4.41 -14.94
CA ASN A 172 -15.52 3.22 -14.86
C ASN A 172 -15.56 2.61 -13.45
N ASP A 173 -16.49 1.71 -13.24
CA ASP A 173 -16.67 0.94 -12.00
C ASP A 173 -15.68 -0.26 -11.88
N LYS A 174 -15.05 -0.67 -13.01
CA LYS A 174 -14.16 -1.83 -13.03
C LYS A 174 -12.80 -1.63 -12.38
N LEU A 175 -12.47 -0.39 -12.01
CA LEU A 175 -11.19 -0.05 -11.39
C LEU A 175 -11.10 -0.37 -9.90
N VAL A 176 -12.24 -0.68 -9.28
CA VAL A 176 -12.37 -1.07 -7.86
C VAL A 176 -13.20 -2.35 -7.74
N LEU A 177 -13.21 -2.96 -6.55
CA LEU A 177 -14.15 -4.06 -6.29
C LEU A 177 -15.58 -3.55 -6.28
N GLN A 178 -16.54 -4.39 -6.68
CA GLN A 178 -17.95 -4.03 -6.72
C GLN A 178 -18.48 -3.52 -5.37
N GLU A 179 -18.03 -4.11 -4.27
CA GLU A 179 -18.41 -3.70 -2.91
C GLU A 179 -17.86 -2.31 -2.55
N VAL A 180 -16.65 -1.98 -3.03
CA VAL A 180 -16.04 -0.67 -2.87
C VAL A 180 -16.80 0.36 -3.69
N ASP A 181 -17.16 0.05 -4.94
CA ASP A 181 -17.95 0.94 -5.79
C ASP A 181 -19.34 1.21 -5.19
N ALA A 182 -20.02 0.18 -4.72
CA ALA A 182 -21.30 0.30 -4.04
C ALA A 182 -21.20 1.19 -2.77
N TYR A 183 -20.13 1.04 -1.98
CA TYR A 183 -19.86 1.87 -0.81
C TYR A 183 -19.64 3.34 -1.20
N VAL A 184 -18.86 3.59 -2.25
CA VAL A 184 -18.60 4.94 -2.78
C VAL A 184 -19.91 5.63 -3.19
N HIS A 185 -20.79 4.92 -3.90
CA HIS A 185 -22.09 5.44 -4.30
C HIS A 185 -23.02 5.71 -3.10
N ALA A 186 -23.09 4.79 -2.14
CA ALA A 186 -23.93 4.92 -0.95
C ALA A 186 -23.54 6.12 -0.06
N HIS A 187 -22.26 6.49 -0.08
CA HIS A 187 -21.72 7.61 0.71
C HIS A 187 -21.46 8.88 -0.10
N HIS A 188 -21.89 8.92 -1.37
CA HIS A 188 -21.71 10.06 -2.29
C HIS A 188 -20.27 10.54 -2.40
N LEU A 189 -19.29 9.61 -2.35
CA LEU A 189 -17.87 9.94 -2.41
C LEU A 189 -17.45 10.23 -3.85
N TYR A 190 -16.45 11.09 -4.01
CA TYR A 190 -15.81 11.42 -5.30
C TYR A 190 -16.82 11.96 -6.36
N GLY A 191 -17.91 12.61 -5.93
CA GLY A 191 -18.95 13.10 -6.83
C GLY A 191 -19.82 12.00 -7.48
N ARG A 192 -19.76 10.77 -6.95
CA ARG A 192 -20.59 9.64 -7.38
C ARG A 192 -21.85 9.57 -6.50
N GLY A 193 -23.00 9.20 -7.09
CA GLY A 193 -24.26 9.05 -6.37
C GLY A 193 -25.20 10.25 -6.48
N GLU A 194 -24.80 11.36 -7.08
CA GLU A 194 -25.75 12.40 -7.48
C GLU A 194 -26.43 11.97 -8.79
N SER A 195 -27.68 11.52 -8.67
CA SER A 195 -28.55 11.38 -9.85
C SER A 195 -28.79 12.77 -10.43
N LYS A 196 -28.35 13.02 -11.67
CA LYS A 196 -28.79 14.17 -12.46
C LYS A 196 -30.25 13.99 -12.86
#